data_ed9d6583ebbddfd36aaea5ad69c7ff96
#
_entry.id   ed9d6583ebbddfd36aaea5ad69c7ff96
#
_cell.length_a   1.000
_cell.length_b   1.000
_cell.length_c   1.000
_cell.angle_alpha   90.00
_cell.angle_beta   90.00
_cell.angle_gamma   90.00
#
_symmetry.space_group_name_H-M   'P 1'
#
loop_
_entity.id
_entity.type
_entity.pdbx_description
1 polymer ?
#
loop_
_entity_poly.entity_id
_entity_poly.type
_entity_poly.pdbx_seq_one_letter_code
_entity_poly.pdbx_strand_id
1 'polypeptide(L)'
;MARPRKEESAKDIKLKQPDRSGPSKETLVDLAKGRDLFAEADRRQRELDGHEPVLSPGTERILETMLWTVIIATLHFTFDVLVQRQYAMDLDWLEIIRRTLTAWLLFAALFYVLHPHYANKTMIPFVPKQRQETARQAIFFIMSTSAGCYLIHISNRYSYIAVMKQAPPVGCLWVWAVVEMDILWAFPSLCIAVAYAYKNGYGFT
;
A
#
# COMPACT_ATOMS: atom_id res chain seq x y z
N MET A 1 -53.15 -12.18 -36.13
CA MET A 1 -52.38 -12.87 -37.18
C MET A 1 -50.91 -12.94 -36.75
N ALA A 2 -50.46 -14.13 -36.30
CA ALA A 2 -49.08 -14.35 -35.91
C ALA A 2 -48.23 -14.64 -37.16
N ARG A 3 -47.13 -13.92 -37.35
CA ARG A 3 -46.17 -14.20 -38.44
C ARG A 3 -45.47 -15.51 -38.19
N PRO A 4 -45.41 -16.42 -39.20
CA PRO A 4 -44.66 -17.66 -39.06
C PRO A 4 -43.18 -17.37 -38.93
N ARG A 5 -42.54 -17.87 -37.84
CA ARG A 5 -41.10 -17.85 -37.61
C ARG A 5 -40.47 -18.77 -38.63
N LYS A 6 -39.66 -18.23 -39.54
CA LYS A 6 -38.83 -19.02 -40.45
C LYS A 6 -37.81 -19.82 -39.62
N GLU A 7 -37.96 -21.13 -39.55
CA GLU A 7 -36.95 -22.02 -39.02
C GLU A 7 -35.78 -22.09 -40.02
N GLU A 8 -34.71 -21.40 -39.73
CA GLU A 8 -33.46 -21.56 -40.48
C GLU A 8 -32.90 -22.95 -40.17
N SER A 9 -32.74 -23.75 -41.22
CA SER A 9 -32.18 -25.10 -41.10
C SER A 9 -30.76 -25.00 -40.53
N ALA A 10 -30.44 -25.84 -39.52
CA ALA A 10 -29.12 -25.89 -38.89
C ALA A 10 -27.98 -26.20 -39.88
N LYS A 11 -28.27 -26.58 -41.11
CA LYS A 11 -27.29 -26.83 -42.19
C LYS A 11 -26.71 -25.56 -42.84
N ASP A 12 -27.39 -24.40 -42.69
CA ASP A 12 -26.95 -23.14 -43.30
C ASP A 12 -26.08 -22.28 -42.41
N ILE A 13 -25.84 -22.69 -41.16
CA ILE A 13 -24.97 -21.95 -40.24
C ILE A 13 -23.52 -22.33 -40.57
N LYS A 14 -22.82 -21.47 -41.32
CA LYS A 14 -21.38 -21.58 -41.51
C LYS A 14 -20.66 -21.32 -40.19
N LEU A 15 -20.34 -22.37 -39.46
CA LEU A 15 -19.49 -22.27 -38.28
C LEU A 15 -18.07 -21.81 -38.73
N LYS A 16 -17.69 -20.60 -38.37
CA LYS A 16 -16.34 -20.11 -38.57
C LYS A 16 -15.42 -20.92 -37.64
N GLN A 17 -14.56 -21.73 -38.23
CA GLN A 17 -13.59 -22.48 -37.42
C GLN A 17 -12.77 -21.53 -36.58
N PRO A 18 -12.56 -21.84 -35.28
CA PRO A 18 -11.69 -21.01 -34.45
C PRO A 18 -10.27 -21.01 -35.03
N ASP A 19 -9.68 -19.84 -35.05
CA ASP A 19 -8.29 -19.66 -35.47
C ASP A 19 -7.37 -20.51 -34.59
N ARG A 20 -6.70 -21.50 -35.19
CA ARG A 20 -5.76 -22.42 -34.55
C ARG A 20 -4.30 -21.97 -34.74
N SER A 21 -4.08 -20.73 -35.19
CA SER A 21 -2.75 -20.12 -35.11
C SER A 21 -2.28 -20.20 -33.66
N GLY A 22 -1.10 -20.74 -33.43
CA GLY A 22 -0.60 -21.09 -32.10
C GLY A 22 -0.67 -19.93 -31.07
N PRO A 23 -0.50 -20.22 -29.80
CA PRO A 23 -0.67 -19.24 -28.73
C PRO A 23 0.24 -18.02 -29.01
N SER A 24 -0.38 -16.84 -29.04
CA SER A 24 0.36 -15.60 -29.05
C SER A 24 1.30 -15.59 -27.83
N LYS A 25 2.48 -14.98 -27.95
CA LYS A 25 3.43 -14.87 -26.83
C LYS A 25 2.86 -14.12 -25.62
N GLU A 26 1.73 -13.47 -25.82
CA GLU A 26 0.98 -12.78 -24.75
C GLU A 26 0.01 -13.74 -24.08
N THR A 27 0.10 -13.87 -22.77
CA THR A 27 -0.83 -14.66 -21.99
C THR A 27 -2.19 -13.97 -21.90
N LEU A 28 -3.28 -14.74 -21.69
CA LEU A 28 -4.61 -14.17 -21.44
C LEU A 28 -4.61 -13.17 -20.26
N VAL A 29 -3.72 -13.39 -19.30
CA VAL A 29 -3.53 -12.49 -18.14
C VAL A 29 -2.92 -11.16 -18.57
N ASP A 30 -1.97 -11.18 -19.50
CA ASP A 30 -1.34 -9.95 -20.01
C ASP A 30 -2.34 -9.13 -20.85
N LEU A 31 -3.16 -9.81 -21.64
CA LEU A 31 -4.28 -9.18 -22.36
C LEU A 31 -5.33 -8.61 -21.40
N ALA A 32 -5.65 -9.33 -20.32
CA ALA A 32 -6.58 -8.86 -19.30
C ALA A 32 -6.06 -7.62 -18.56
N LYS A 33 -4.77 -7.61 -18.22
CA LYS A 33 -4.10 -6.45 -17.59
C LYS A 33 -3.98 -5.26 -18.55
N GLY A 34 -3.65 -5.52 -19.82
CA GLY A 34 -3.52 -4.47 -20.84
C GLY A 34 -4.84 -3.76 -21.17
N ARG A 35 -5.97 -4.44 -20.99
CA ARG A 35 -7.32 -3.89 -21.22
C ARG A 35 -8.04 -3.43 -19.96
N ASP A 36 -7.41 -3.49 -18.80
CA ASP A 36 -8.05 -3.17 -17.50
C ASP A 36 -9.39 -3.94 -17.30
N LEU A 37 -9.46 -5.21 -17.79
CA LEU A 37 -10.70 -5.99 -17.78
C LEU A 37 -11.24 -6.20 -16.37
N PHE A 38 -10.38 -6.23 -15.36
CA PHE A 38 -10.81 -6.33 -13.96
C PHE A 38 -11.54 -5.06 -13.52
N ALA A 39 -11.03 -3.89 -13.87
CA ALA A 39 -11.70 -2.62 -13.56
C ALA A 39 -13.03 -2.48 -14.33
N GLU A 40 -13.09 -3.01 -15.55
CA GLU A 40 -14.33 -3.04 -16.33
C GLU A 40 -15.34 -4.04 -15.76
N ALA A 41 -14.89 -5.20 -15.29
CA ALA A 41 -15.72 -6.20 -14.63
C ALA A 41 -16.30 -5.66 -13.31
N ASP A 42 -15.47 -5.03 -12.47
CA ASP A 42 -15.91 -4.38 -11.23
C ASP A 42 -16.92 -3.27 -11.49
N ARG A 43 -16.71 -2.48 -12.54
CA ARG A 43 -17.64 -1.44 -12.93
C ARG A 43 -18.98 -2.02 -13.37
N ARG A 44 -18.98 -3.06 -14.20
CA ARG A 44 -20.21 -3.74 -14.64
C ARG A 44 -20.91 -4.43 -13.47
N GLN A 45 -20.16 -5.01 -12.55
CA GLN A 45 -20.74 -5.62 -11.37
C GLN A 45 -21.43 -4.58 -10.48
N ARG A 46 -20.84 -3.41 -10.28
CA ARG A 46 -21.47 -2.29 -9.56
C ARG A 46 -22.74 -1.78 -10.28
N GLU A 47 -22.73 -1.72 -11.61
CA GLU A 47 -23.91 -1.37 -12.42
C GLU A 47 -25.03 -2.42 -12.26
N LEU A 48 -24.68 -3.72 -12.19
CA LEU A 48 -25.64 -4.81 -12.01
C LEU A 48 -26.19 -4.87 -10.59
N ASP A 49 -25.37 -4.58 -9.59
CA ASP A 49 -25.75 -4.56 -8.18
C ASP A 49 -26.63 -3.34 -7.82
N GLY A 50 -26.89 -2.45 -8.78
CA GLY A 50 -27.71 -1.25 -8.59
C GLY A 50 -27.16 -0.27 -7.55
N HIS A 51 -25.92 -0.46 -7.14
CA HIS A 51 -25.21 0.45 -6.27
C HIS A 51 -24.53 1.52 -7.12
N GLU A 52 -25.23 2.63 -7.36
CA GLU A 52 -24.52 3.85 -7.70
C GLU A 52 -23.50 4.10 -6.58
N PRO A 53 -22.24 4.45 -6.90
CA PRO A 53 -21.25 4.73 -5.88
C PRO A 53 -21.82 5.86 -5.00
N VAL A 54 -22.18 5.52 -3.76
CA VAL A 54 -22.80 6.44 -2.79
C VAL A 54 -21.88 7.64 -2.53
N LEU A 55 -20.57 7.46 -2.81
CA LEU A 55 -19.54 8.45 -2.58
C LEU A 55 -18.78 8.76 -3.88
N SER A 56 -18.38 10.01 -4.04
CA SER A 56 -17.48 10.36 -5.15
C SER A 56 -16.12 9.64 -4.95
N PRO A 57 -15.40 9.31 -6.03
CA PRO A 57 -14.09 8.64 -5.92
C PRO A 57 -13.06 9.38 -5.05
N GLY A 58 -13.16 10.72 -5.01
CA GLY A 58 -12.32 11.55 -4.13
C GLY A 58 -12.68 11.41 -2.65
N THR A 59 -13.98 11.35 -2.34
CA THR A 59 -14.46 11.18 -0.96
C THR A 59 -14.09 9.78 -0.44
N GLU A 60 -14.22 8.76 -1.28
CA GLU A 60 -13.85 7.38 -0.94
C GLU A 60 -12.35 7.29 -0.58
N ARG A 61 -11.49 7.91 -1.39
CA ARG A 61 -10.05 7.99 -1.12
C ARG A 61 -9.74 8.68 0.21
N ILE A 62 -10.42 9.78 0.52
CA ILE A 62 -10.23 10.48 1.79
C ILE A 62 -10.65 9.59 2.96
N LEU A 63 -11.80 8.91 2.87
CA LEU A 63 -12.28 8.01 3.91
C LEU A 63 -11.34 6.82 4.11
N GLU A 64 -10.86 6.21 3.03
CA GLU A 64 -9.89 5.12 3.09
C GLU A 64 -8.58 5.59 3.75
N THR A 65 -8.06 6.75 3.34
CA THR A 65 -6.88 7.36 3.96
C THR A 65 -7.09 7.59 5.45
N MET A 66 -8.24 8.13 5.86
CA MET A 66 -8.56 8.36 7.27
C MET A 66 -8.62 7.07 8.06
N LEU A 67 -9.26 6.03 7.53
CA LEU A 67 -9.37 4.74 8.19
C LEU A 67 -8.00 4.11 8.45
N TRP A 68 -7.15 4.03 7.42
CA TRP A 68 -5.81 3.46 7.54
C TRP A 68 -4.90 4.28 8.46
N THR A 69 -4.96 5.59 8.37
CA THR A 69 -4.09 6.46 9.18
C THR A 69 -4.49 6.51 10.66
N VAL A 70 -5.76 6.23 11.01
CA VAL A 70 -6.16 6.02 12.40
C VAL A 70 -5.46 4.80 12.99
N ILE A 71 -5.31 3.71 12.23
CA ILE A 71 -4.57 2.52 12.67
C ILE A 71 -3.10 2.87 12.94
N ILE A 72 -2.46 3.63 12.04
CA ILE A 72 -1.07 4.07 12.21
C ILE A 72 -0.93 5.02 13.41
N ALA A 73 -1.90 5.92 13.61
CA ALA A 73 -1.91 6.81 14.77
C ALA A 73 -2.03 6.05 16.10
N THR A 74 -2.87 5.00 16.13
CA THR A 74 -2.99 4.12 17.30
C THR A 74 -1.68 3.36 17.56
N LEU A 75 -1.02 2.90 16.51
CA LEU A 75 0.30 2.27 16.63
C LEU A 75 1.34 3.25 17.17
N HIS A 76 1.35 4.50 16.67
CA HIS A 76 2.24 5.55 17.16
C HIS A 76 2.00 5.85 18.65
N PHE A 77 0.74 6.00 19.04
CA PHE A 77 0.36 6.19 20.44
C PHE A 77 0.88 5.05 21.32
N THR A 78 0.68 3.81 20.86
CA THR A 78 1.14 2.62 21.58
C THR A 78 2.68 2.61 21.73
N PHE A 79 3.40 2.91 20.66
CA PHE A 79 4.86 2.97 20.70
C PHE A 79 5.36 4.09 21.62
N ASP A 80 4.74 5.27 21.61
CA ASP A 80 5.14 6.37 22.50
C ASP A 80 4.94 5.99 23.98
N VAL A 81 3.82 5.37 24.31
CA VAL A 81 3.56 4.86 25.67
C VAL A 81 4.56 3.76 26.05
N LEU A 82 4.82 2.80 25.18
CA LEU A 82 5.74 1.68 25.46
C LEU A 82 7.17 2.17 25.67
N VAL A 83 7.66 3.08 24.82
CA VAL A 83 9.01 3.63 24.92
C VAL A 83 9.18 4.44 26.21
N GLN A 84 8.19 5.27 26.60
CA GLN A 84 8.22 6.02 27.85
C GLN A 84 8.23 5.06 29.07
N ARG A 85 7.44 4.01 29.04
CA ARG A 85 7.44 3.00 30.11
C ARG A 85 8.73 2.21 30.20
N GLN A 86 9.35 1.89 29.05
CA GLN A 86 10.63 1.19 29.01
C GLN A 86 11.73 1.97 29.74
N TYR A 87 11.68 3.29 29.67
CA TYR A 87 12.66 4.15 30.36
C TYR A 87 12.17 4.64 31.75
N ALA A 88 11.14 4.00 32.32
CA ALA A 88 10.57 4.31 33.64
C ALA A 88 10.20 5.81 33.81
N MET A 89 9.80 6.48 32.74
CA MET A 89 9.37 7.86 32.76
C MET A 89 7.88 7.97 33.15
N ASP A 90 7.54 9.08 33.81
CA ASP A 90 6.16 9.43 34.01
C ASP A 90 5.46 9.77 32.68
N LEU A 91 4.22 9.30 32.52
CA LEU A 91 3.45 9.51 31.28
C LEU A 91 2.84 10.90 31.27
N ASP A 92 3.30 11.75 30.39
CA ASP A 92 2.64 13.00 30.06
C ASP A 92 1.63 12.75 28.92
N TRP A 93 0.38 12.47 29.31
CA TRP A 93 -0.70 12.16 28.39
C TRP A 93 -0.96 13.27 27.37
N LEU A 94 -0.86 14.53 27.78
CA LEU A 94 -1.09 15.67 26.88
C LEU A 94 -0.03 15.73 25.78
N GLU A 95 1.23 15.52 26.15
CA GLU A 95 2.34 15.50 25.20
C GLU A 95 2.25 14.30 24.25
N ILE A 96 1.89 13.12 24.76
CA ILE A 96 1.68 11.90 23.92
C ILE A 96 0.57 12.14 22.90
N ILE A 97 -0.57 12.67 23.33
CA ILE A 97 -1.69 12.97 22.42
C ILE A 97 -1.27 14.01 21.38
N ARG A 98 -0.59 15.06 21.77
CA ARG A 98 -0.10 16.10 20.84
C ARG A 98 0.82 15.51 19.77
N ARG A 99 1.78 14.66 20.16
CA ARG A 99 2.70 13.98 19.24
C ARG A 99 1.95 13.04 18.31
N THR A 100 1.01 12.28 18.85
CA THR A 100 0.19 11.36 18.07
C THR A 100 -0.65 12.10 17.02
N LEU A 101 -1.28 13.22 17.38
CA LEU A 101 -2.04 14.03 16.42
C LEU A 101 -1.13 14.62 15.33
N THR A 102 0.05 15.11 15.70
CA THR A 102 1.02 15.63 14.72
C THR A 102 1.50 14.53 13.78
N ALA A 103 1.84 13.35 14.30
CA ALA A 103 2.23 12.18 13.51
C ALA A 103 1.09 11.72 12.60
N TRP A 104 -0.14 11.70 13.11
CA TRP A 104 -1.32 11.34 12.32
C TRP A 104 -1.51 12.22 11.09
N LEU A 105 -1.41 13.54 11.23
CA LEU A 105 -1.51 14.46 10.10
C LEU A 105 -0.41 14.21 9.06
N LEU A 106 0.82 13.97 9.51
CA LEU A 106 1.94 13.65 8.63
C LEU A 106 1.70 12.32 7.88
N PHE A 107 1.29 11.27 8.60
CA PHE A 107 0.98 9.98 7.99
C PHE A 107 -0.22 10.06 7.06
N ALA A 108 -1.24 10.87 7.38
CA ALA A 108 -2.38 11.08 6.49
C ALA A 108 -1.95 11.70 5.15
N ALA A 109 -1.05 12.70 5.18
CA ALA A 109 -0.50 13.29 3.96
C ALA A 109 0.34 12.29 3.16
N LEU A 110 1.22 11.53 3.82
CA LEU A 110 2.05 10.51 3.17
C LEU A 110 1.21 9.40 2.58
N PHE A 111 0.24 8.89 3.32
CA PHE A 111 -0.65 7.82 2.87
C PHE A 111 -1.47 8.28 1.67
N TYR A 112 -2.07 9.47 1.73
CA TYR A 112 -2.83 10.04 0.63
C TYR A 112 -2.03 10.12 -0.67
N VAL A 113 -0.72 10.39 -0.60
CA VAL A 113 0.15 10.51 -1.77
C VAL A 113 0.65 9.15 -2.26
N LEU A 114 1.07 8.25 -1.35
CA LEU A 114 1.81 7.04 -1.67
C LEU A 114 0.96 5.77 -1.71
N HIS A 115 -0.23 5.77 -1.07
CA HIS A 115 -1.11 4.60 -1.11
C HIS A 115 -1.83 4.49 -2.47
N PRO A 116 -1.84 3.31 -3.11
CA PRO A 116 -2.51 3.12 -4.39
C PRO A 116 -4.03 3.18 -4.23
N HIS A 117 -4.69 4.03 -5.00
CA HIS A 117 -6.13 4.11 -5.05
C HIS A 117 -6.61 4.04 -6.50
N TYR A 118 -7.72 3.36 -6.76
CA TYR A 118 -8.25 3.16 -8.11
C TYR A 118 -8.58 4.48 -8.84
N ALA A 119 -8.91 5.54 -8.10
CA ALA A 119 -9.19 6.86 -8.67
C ALA A 119 -7.93 7.58 -9.17
N ASN A 120 -6.74 7.16 -8.76
CA ASN A 120 -5.49 7.81 -9.14
C ASN A 120 -4.49 6.81 -9.74
N LYS A 121 -4.59 6.64 -11.06
CA LYS A 121 -3.73 5.71 -11.82
C LYS A 121 -2.27 6.18 -11.98
N THR A 122 -1.96 7.44 -11.65
CA THR A 122 -0.62 8.02 -11.79
C THR A 122 -0.17 8.62 -10.47
N MET A 123 0.52 7.83 -9.66
CA MET A 123 0.99 8.27 -8.33
C MET A 123 2.24 9.14 -8.42
N ILE A 124 3.17 8.79 -9.29
CA ILE A 124 4.46 9.47 -9.42
C ILE A 124 4.47 10.22 -10.76
N PRO A 125 4.52 11.56 -10.77
CA PRO A 125 4.70 12.32 -11.99
C PRO A 125 6.02 11.93 -12.67
N PHE A 126 6.04 11.94 -14.00
CA PHE A 126 7.21 11.59 -14.85
C PHE A 126 7.56 10.10 -14.97
N VAL A 127 6.90 9.19 -14.24
CA VAL A 127 7.12 7.75 -14.38
C VAL A 127 6.05 7.15 -15.32
N PRO A 128 6.43 6.37 -16.35
CA PRO A 128 5.47 5.69 -17.22
C PRO A 128 4.62 4.70 -16.43
N LYS A 129 3.33 4.59 -16.79
CA LYS A 129 2.32 3.78 -16.09
C LYS A 129 2.77 2.34 -15.80
N GLN A 130 3.53 1.73 -16.70
CA GLN A 130 4.04 0.36 -16.57
C GLN A 130 5.07 0.19 -15.44
N ARG A 131 5.77 1.26 -15.05
CA ARG A 131 6.83 1.23 -14.04
C ARG A 131 6.44 1.88 -12.71
N GLN A 132 5.21 2.35 -12.61
CA GLN A 132 4.75 3.04 -11.38
C GLN A 132 4.78 2.11 -10.16
N GLU A 133 4.36 0.88 -10.34
CA GLU A 133 4.38 -0.11 -9.26
C GLU A 133 5.82 -0.41 -8.79
N THR A 134 6.74 -0.63 -9.72
CA THR A 134 8.15 -0.85 -9.37
C THR A 134 8.78 0.38 -8.71
N ALA A 135 8.43 1.59 -9.16
CA ALA A 135 8.93 2.81 -8.55
C ALA A 135 8.37 3.00 -7.13
N ARG A 136 7.10 2.67 -6.89
CA ARG A 136 6.47 2.65 -5.58
C ARG A 136 7.21 1.68 -4.64
N GLN A 137 7.40 0.44 -5.08
CA GLN A 137 8.14 -0.56 -4.31
C GLN A 137 9.56 -0.10 -3.98
N ALA A 138 10.26 0.54 -4.91
CA ALA A 138 11.60 1.08 -4.68
C ALA A 138 11.59 2.22 -3.63
N ILE A 139 10.59 3.11 -3.64
CA ILE A 139 10.43 4.17 -2.64
C ILE A 139 10.23 3.55 -1.25
N PHE A 140 9.32 2.59 -1.12
CA PHE A 140 9.07 1.92 0.15
C PHE A 140 10.29 1.12 0.63
N PHE A 141 11.03 0.50 -0.29
CA PHE A 141 12.27 -0.20 0.02
C PHE A 141 13.34 0.73 0.63
N ILE A 142 13.57 1.88 -0.02
CA ILE A 142 14.50 2.89 0.49
C ILE A 142 14.02 3.43 1.84
N MET A 143 12.75 3.74 1.98
CA MET A 143 12.15 4.24 3.20
C MET A 143 12.24 3.22 4.35
N SER A 144 11.91 1.95 4.09
CA SER A 144 12.01 0.87 5.07
C SER A 144 13.46 0.64 5.51
N THR A 145 14.39 0.54 4.55
CA THR A 145 15.81 0.30 4.86
C THR A 145 16.40 1.45 5.66
N SER A 146 16.12 2.70 5.27
CA SER A 146 16.63 3.87 5.97
C SER A 146 16.02 4.02 7.37
N ALA A 147 14.71 3.85 7.50
CA ALA A 147 14.01 3.93 8.78
C ALA A 147 14.45 2.82 9.74
N GLY A 148 14.59 1.57 9.25
CA GLY A 148 15.06 0.44 10.06
C GLY A 148 16.49 0.63 10.55
N CYS A 149 17.42 0.98 9.67
CA CYS A 149 18.81 1.28 10.04
C CYS A 149 18.89 2.46 11.02
N TYR A 150 18.11 3.50 10.79
CA TYR A 150 18.08 4.68 11.65
C TYR A 150 17.51 4.35 13.03
N LEU A 151 16.44 3.56 13.11
CA LEU A 151 15.87 3.11 14.39
C LEU A 151 16.89 2.33 15.23
N ILE A 152 17.60 1.39 14.60
CA ILE A 152 18.66 0.62 15.24
C ILE A 152 19.79 1.56 15.72
N HIS A 153 20.17 2.53 14.89
CA HIS A 153 21.22 3.48 15.23
C HIS A 153 20.84 4.36 16.43
N ILE A 154 19.62 4.93 16.43
CA ILE A 154 19.14 5.76 17.54
C ILE A 154 19.13 4.97 18.84
N SER A 155 18.58 3.76 18.82
CA SER A 155 18.44 2.93 20.02
C SER A 155 19.78 2.55 20.65
N ASN A 156 20.87 2.50 19.86
CA ASN A 156 22.18 2.08 20.33
C ASN A 156 23.15 3.24 20.61
N ARG A 157 22.95 4.41 20.00
CA ARG A 157 23.94 5.52 20.06
C ARG A 157 23.45 6.77 20.75
N TYR A 158 22.13 6.97 20.83
CA TYR A 158 21.58 8.18 21.39
C TYR A 158 21.03 7.99 22.81
N SER A 159 20.89 9.10 23.53
CA SER A 159 20.29 9.10 24.86
C SER A 159 18.81 8.72 24.80
N TYR A 160 18.28 8.24 25.92
CA TYR A 160 16.86 7.87 26.07
C TYR A 160 15.88 8.96 25.64
N ILE A 161 16.22 10.26 25.85
CA ILE A 161 15.38 11.40 25.44
C ILE A 161 15.22 11.46 23.92
N ALA A 162 16.29 11.19 23.16
CA ALA A 162 16.24 11.15 21.70
C ALA A 162 15.44 9.94 21.22
N VAL A 163 15.64 8.78 21.84
CA VAL A 163 14.87 7.56 21.52
C VAL A 163 13.39 7.78 21.75
N MET A 164 12.99 8.32 22.90
CA MET A 164 11.58 8.60 23.21
C MET A 164 10.90 9.54 22.21
N LYS A 165 11.63 10.51 21.65
CA LYS A 165 11.07 11.47 20.70
C LYS A 165 11.02 10.94 19.27
N GLN A 166 11.98 10.13 18.87
CA GLN A 166 12.22 9.77 17.47
C GLN A 166 11.83 8.31 17.15
N ALA A 167 11.93 7.39 18.10
CA ALA A 167 11.63 6.00 17.83
C ALA A 167 10.16 5.74 17.48
N PRO A 168 9.15 6.33 18.14
CA PRO A 168 7.75 6.07 17.79
C PRO A 168 7.38 6.43 16.35
N PRO A 169 7.64 7.66 15.85
CA PRO A 169 7.28 7.99 14.47
C PRO A 169 8.11 7.23 13.43
N VAL A 170 9.41 7.00 13.68
CA VAL A 170 10.26 6.23 12.77
C VAL A 170 9.86 4.76 12.76
N GLY A 171 9.50 4.19 13.91
CA GLY A 171 9.00 2.83 14.01
C GLY A 171 7.69 2.63 13.23
N CYS A 172 6.75 3.56 13.35
CA CYS A 172 5.53 3.56 12.55
C CYS A 172 5.80 3.66 11.05
N LEU A 173 6.71 4.53 10.65
CA LEU A 173 7.12 4.68 9.26
C LEU A 173 7.73 3.39 8.71
N TRP A 174 8.58 2.73 9.51
CA TRP A 174 9.20 1.47 9.15
C TRP A 174 8.17 0.35 8.97
N VAL A 175 7.29 0.17 9.97
CA VAL A 175 6.21 -0.84 9.90
C VAL A 175 5.31 -0.61 8.70
N TRP A 176 4.87 0.63 8.47
CA TRP A 176 4.04 0.96 7.33
C TRP A 176 4.75 0.67 6.01
N ALA A 177 6.01 1.09 5.87
CA ALA A 177 6.78 0.85 4.65
C ALA A 177 6.95 -0.66 4.36
N VAL A 178 7.16 -1.49 5.39
CA VAL A 178 7.26 -2.95 5.24
C VAL A 178 5.91 -3.55 4.82
N VAL A 179 4.80 -3.09 5.38
CA VAL A 179 3.45 -3.60 5.08
C VAL A 179 3.01 -3.27 3.64
N GLU A 180 3.41 -2.10 3.12
CA GLU A 180 3.08 -1.67 1.75
C GLU A 180 3.93 -2.36 0.67
N MET A 181 5.01 -3.02 1.05
CA MET A 181 5.89 -3.72 0.12
C MET A 181 5.46 -5.16 -0.14
N ASP A 182 5.72 -5.63 -1.36
CA ASP A 182 5.71 -7.04 -1.65
C ASP A 182 6.80 -7.78 -0.86
N ILE A 183 6.56 -9.04 -0.52
CA ILE A 183 7.48 -9.86 0.27
C ILE A 183 8.89 -9.95 -0.35
N LEU A 184 8.99 -9.91 -1.68
CA LEU A 184 10.27 -9.93 -2.41
C LEU A 184 11.12 -8.68 -2.17
N TRP A 185 10.51 -7.56 -1.83
CA TRP A 185 11.19 -6.30 -1.48
C TRP A 185 11.35 -6.15 0.03
N ALA A 186 10.36 -6.59 0.81
CA ALA A 186 10.36 -6.48 2.25
C ALA A 186 11.48 -7.34 2.88
N PHE A 187 11.63 -8.59 2.43
CA PHE A 187 12.67 -9.49 2.98
C PHE A 187 14.09 -8.96 2.84
N PRO A 188 14.56 -8.49 1.65
CA PRO A 188 15.89 -7.88 1.54
C PRO A 188 16.05 -6.63 2.40
N SER A 189 15.03 -5.80 2.58
CA SER A 189 15.12 -4.60 3.41
C SER A 189 15.39 -4.95 4.88
N LEU A 190 14.73 -6.00 5.39
CA LEU A 190 14.98 -6.54 6.73
C LEU A 190 16.39 -7.14 6.86
N CYS A 191 16.84 -7.89 5.85
CA CYS A 191 18.20 -8.44 5.83
C CYS A 191 19.27 -7.34 5.92
N ILE A 192 19.07 -6.23 5.21
CA ILE A 192 19.97 -5.07 5.26
C ILE A 192 19.97 -4.44 6.66
N ALA A 193 18.81 -4.27 7.29
CA ALA A 193 18.72 -3.73 8.65
C ALA A 193 19.46 -4.63 9.67
N VAL A 194 19.29 -5.95 9.59
CA VAL A 194 20.00 -6.93 10.43
C VAL A 194 21.51 -6.90 10.16
N ALA A 195 21.91 -6.89 8.89
CA ALA A 195 23.33 -6.80 8.52
C ALA A 195 23.98 -5.50 9.02
N TYR A 196 23.23 -4.39 8.99
CA TYR A 196 23.66 -3.12 9.56
C TYR A 196 23.89 -3.20 11.07
N ALA A 197 22.96 -3.82 11.81
CA ALA A 197 23.12 -4.04 13.25
C ALA A 197 24.36 -4.89 13.56
N TYR A 198 24.51 -6.01 12.86
CA TYR A 198 25.64 -6.91 13.03
C TYR A 198 26.99 -6.24 12.73
N LYS A 199 27.09 -5.53 11.58
CA LYS A 199 28.32 -4.83 11.17
C LYS A 199 28.77 -3.77 12.18
N ASN A 200 27.83 -3.09 12.83
CA ASN A 200 28.14 -2.04 13.81
C ASN A 200 28.29 -2.58 15.25
N GLY A 201 28.14 -3.88 15.46
CA GLY A 201 28.22 -4.51 16.79
C GLY A 201 27.12 -4.04 17.74
N TYR A 202 25.94 -3.69 17.21
CA TYR A 202 24.82 -3.24 18.02
C TYR A 202 24.12 -4.43 18.69
N GLY A 203 23.86 -4.31 19.99
CA GLY A 203 23.10 -5.29 20.75
C GLY A 203 21.61 -5.10 20.65
N PHE A 204 20.87 -6.21 20.73
CA PHE A 204 19.41 -6.18 20.92
C PHE A 204 19.11 -6.32 22.42
N THR A 205 19.53 -5.33 23.19
CA THR A 205 19.27 -5.30 24.65
C THR A 205 18.22 -4.28 24.99
#